data_879e5b72fd1faef44161028d061cd5d9
#
_entry.id   879e5b72fd1faef44161028d061cd5d9
#
_cell.length_a   1.000
_cell.length_b   1.000
_cell.length_c   1.000
_cell.angle_alpha   90.00
_cell.angle_beta   90.00
_cell.angle_gamma   90.00
#
_symmetry.space_group_name_H-M   'P 1'
#
loop_
_entity.id
_entity.type
_entity.pdbx_description
1 polymer ?
#
loop_
_entity_poly.entity_id
_entity_poly.type
_entity_poly.pdbx_seq_one_letter_code
_entity_poly.pdbx_strand_id
1 'polypeptide(L)'
;MENGEWGMTNDEWPMTIVEDTYAEAFKSLYAEVLVTARDHKWLEYAVNAATGHASSTIMCDCEAGIDRFVGPGGDGSFETPDGRPGAIVQFHVPRFRKDRVRALEKAMLTRISQNVLTCPTAACFNLLDTDPYFKLGRKIAYFGDGYEKVEQRNGREMWVLPTMGGEFTIDRRFGYTEGIMGGNLWFMGQTEEAAIEAAEAAAHAVDATPGVITTFPGGVAASASKAGS
;
A
#
# COMPACT_ATOMS: atom_id res chain seq x y z
N MET A 1 19.96 -33.67 -13.94
CA MET A 1 19.08 -32.83 -13.11
C MET A 1 19.81 -32.71 -11.78
N GLU A 2 20.68 -31.72 -11.67
CA GLU A 2 21.46 -31.44 -10.46
C GLU A 2 20.84 -30.28 -9.74
N ASN A 3 20.45 -30.51 -8.50
CA ASN A 3 19.99 -29.50 -7.57
C ASN A 3 21.20 -28.63 -7.20
N GLY A 4 21.25 -27.40 -7.69
CA GLY A 4 22.24 -26.41 -7.27
C GLY A 4 21.92 -25.96 -5.83
N GLU A 5 22.53 -26.59 -4.86
CA GLU A 5 22.64 -26.06 -3.49
C GLU A 5 23.55 -24.82 -3.57
N TRP A 6 22.96 -23.66 -3.26
CA TRP A 6 23.72 -22.45 -2.99
C TRP A 6 24.40 -22.59 -1.62
N GLY A 7 25.49 -23.33 -1.58
CA GLY A 7 26.36 -23.39 -0.42
C GLY A 7 27.19 -22.11 -0.31
N MET A 8 26.64 -21.10 0.32
CA MET A 8 27.42 -19.93 0.73
C MET A 8 28.16 -20.28 2.03
N THR A 9 29.47 -20.43 1.95
CA THR A 9 30.33 -20.52 3.13
C THR A 9 30.54 -19.15 3.71
N ASN A 10 30.54 -19.04 5.05
CA ASN A 10 30.67 -17.78 5.81
C ASN A 10 31.97 -17.00 5.57
N ASP A 11 32.87 -17.50 4.72
CA ASP A 11 34.19 -16.92 4.47
C ASP A 11 34.26 -16.02 3.20
N GLU A 12 33.19 -15.93 2.41
CA GLU A 12 33.23 -15.20 1.11
C GLU A 12 32.58 -13.80 1.14
N TRP A 13 31.96 -13.42 2.24
CA TRP A 13 31.48 -12.06 2.36
C TRP A 13 32.56 -11.20 3.04
N PRO A 14 33.16 -10.22 2.34
CA PRO A 14 33.90 -9.20 3.06
C PRO A 14 32.93 -8.62 4.10
N MET A 15 33.31 -8.64 5.37
CA MET A 15 32.52 -7.97 6.41
C MET A 15 32.28 -6.55 5.93
N THR A 16 31.09 -6.31 5.42
CA THR A 16 30.62 -4.95 5.17
C THR A 16 30.47 -4.37 6.55
N ILE A 17 31.38 -3.49 6.94
CA ILE A 17 31.18 -2.66 8.13
C ILE A 17 29.98 -1.82 7.80
N VAL A 18 28.80 -2.21 8.32
CA VAL A 18 27.65 -1.31 8.36
C VAL A 18 28.09 -0.22 9.33
N GLU A 19 28.52 0.91 8.80
CA GLU A 19 28.75 2.09 9.62
C GLU A 19 27.47 2.36 10.42
N ASP A 20 27.64 2.90 11.63
CA ASP A 20 26.53 3.31 12.50
C ASP A 20 25.66 4.30 11.73
N THR A 21 24.66 3.76 11.02
CA THR A 21 23.84 4.52 10.08
C THR A 21 22.68 5.16 10.84
N TYR A 22 22.50 6.44 10.62
CA TYR A 22 21.32 7.14 11.12
C TYR A 22 20.07 6.64 10.39
N ALA A 23 19.15 6.02 11.13
CA ALA A 23 17.86 5.63 10.65
C ALA A 23 16.79 6.49 11.36
N GLU A 24 15.94 7.13 10.56
CA GLU A 24 14.83 7.93 11.08
C GLU A 24 13.50 7.27 10.69
N ALA A 25 12.66 7.05 11.70
CA ALA A 25 11.31 6.55 11.49
C ALA A 25 10.34 7.24 12.46
N PHE A 26 9.12 7.44 12.04
CA PHE A 26 8.09 8.14 12.80
C PHE A 26 6.93 7.21 13.12
N LYS A 27 6.25 7.46 14.24
CA LYS A 27 4.94 6.87 14.48
C LYS A 27 3.92 7.45 13.51
N SER A 28 3.10 6.57 12.93
CA SER A 28 2.01 6.91 12.04
C SER A 28 0.65 6.52 12.61
N LEU A 29 -0.41 7.03 12.03
CA LEU A 29 -1.69 6.33 11.92
C LEU A 29 -1.79 5.76 10.53
N TYR A 30 -2.25 4.51 10.41
CA TYR A 30 -2.43 3.89 9.12
C TYR A 30 -3.72 3.09 9.05
N ALA A 31 -4.18 2.90 7.83
CA ALA A 31 -5.25 1.99 7.48
C ALA A 31 -4.78 1.08 6.35
N GLU A 32 -5.33 -0.12 6.33
CA GLU A 32 -5.03 -1.14 5.35
C GLU A 32 -6.30 -1.60 4.67
N VAL A 33 -6.27 -1.64 3.36
CA VAL A 33 -7.41 -2.01 2.54
C VAL A 33 -7.02 -3.06 1.51
N LEU A 34 -7.97 -3.92 1.16
CA LEU A 34 -7.86 -4.79 0.01
C LEU A 34 -8.66 -4.17 -1.13
N VAL A 35 -8.01 -3.98 -2.25
CA VAL A 35 -8.64 -3.62 -3.53
C VAL A 35 -8.67 -4.87 -4.40
N THR A 36 -9.81 -5.20 -4.98
CA THR A 36 -9.93 -6.28 -5.96
C THR A 36 -10.43 -5.74 -7.29
N ALA A 37 -10.12 -6.43 -8.37
CA ALA A 37 -10.67 -6.14 -9.70
C ALA A 37 -10.84 -7.44 -10.51
N ARG A 38 -11.51 -7.34 -11.65
CA ARG A 38 -11.79 -8.48 -12.54
C ARG A 38 -10.52 -9.24 -12.95
N ASP A 39 -9.43 -8.52 -13.18
CA ASP A 39 -8.14 -9.05 -13.60
C ASP A 39 -7.00 -8.15 -13.11
N HIS A 40 -5.76 -8.64 -13.21
CA HIS A 40 -4.56 -7.93 -12.74
C HIS A 40 -4.37 -6.58 -13.41
N LYS A 41 -4.68 -6.45 -14.70
CA LYS A 41 -4.53 -5.19 -15.43
C LYS A 41 -5.37 -4.05 -14.83
N TRP A 42 -6.65 -4.32 -14.54
CA TRP A 42 -7.52 -3.33 -13.92
C TRP A 42 -7.16 -3.09 -12.46
N LEU A 43 -6.73 -4.14 -11.76
CA LEU A 43 -6.24 -4.03 -10.39
C LEU A 43 -5.02 -3.10 -10.32
N GLU A 44 -4.01 -3.30 -11.16
CA GLU A 44 -2.82 -2.46 -11.22
C GLU A 44 -3.16 -0.99 -11.52
N TYR A 45 -4.09 -0.73 -12.44
CA TYR A 45 -4.54 0.63 -12.71
C TYR A 45 -5.18 1.28 -11.48
N ALA A 46 -6.03 0.56 -10.75
CA ALA A 46 -6.68 1.07 -9.55
C ALA A 46 -5.67 1.38 -8.44
N VAL A 47 -4.77 0.43 -8.13
CA VAL A 47 -3.86 0.58 -6.99
C VAL A 47 -2.71 1.54 -7.29
N ASN A 48 -2.18 1.56 -8.51
CA ASN A 48 -1.18 2.54 -8.92
C ASN A 48 -1.73 3.97 -8.89
N ALA A 49 -2.99 4.17 -9.30
CA ALA A 49 -3.65 5.46 -9.17
C ALA A 49 -3.90 5.84 -7.70
N ALA A 50 -4.34 4.88 -6.88
CA ALA A 50 -4.63 5.12 -5.47
C ALA A 50 -3.37 5.43 -4.64
N THR A 51 -2.22 4.84 -4.97
CA THR A 51 -0.94 5.08 -4.31
C THR A 51 -0.09 6.16 -4.97
N GLY A 52 -0.45 6.61 -6.16
CA GLY A 52 0.22 7.70 -6.87
C GLY A 52 0.23 9.00 -6.07
N HIS A 53 1.30 9.82 -6.23
CA HIS A 53 1.50 11.08 -5.50
C HIS A 53 1.34 10.93 -3.97
N ALA A 54 1.92 9.88 -3.42
CA ALA A 54 1.87 9.56 -1.99
C ALA A 54 3.23 9.06 -1.47
N SER A 55 4.31 9.58 -2.04
CA SER A 55 5.66 9.14 -1.75
C SER A 55 6.20 9.67 -0.42
N SER A 56 5.86 10.91 -0.05
CA SER A 56 6.33 11.52 1.20
C SER A 56 5.38 12.59 1.70
N THR A 57 5.04 12.55 2.96
CA THR A 57 4.20 13.55 3.62
C THR A 57 4.84 14.94 3.73
N ILE A 58 6.08 15.10 3.28
CA ILE A 58 6.70 16.43 3.15
C ILE A 58 5.87 17.29 2.19
N MET A 59 5.40 16.73 1.07
CA MET A 59 4.60 17.44 0.07
C MET A 59 3.29 16.73 -0.30
N CYS A 60 3.15 15.45 0.05
CA CYS A 60 1.94 14.69 -0.25
C CYS A 60 0.97 14.69 0.94
N ASP A 61 -0.28 14.31 0.70
CA ASP A 61 -1.32 14.23 1.71
C ASP A 61 -1.16 13.04 2.67
N CYS A 62 -0.54 11.95 2.18
CA CYS A 62 -0.20 10.75 2.94
C CYS A 62 1.02 10.06 2.31
N GLU A 63 1.52 9.02 2.95
CA GLU A 63 2.35 8.00 2.33
C GLU A 63 1.49 6.78 2.06
N ALA A 64 1.58 6.23 0.85
CA ALA A 64 0.80 5.06 0.47
C ALA A 64 1.61 4.17 -0.46
N GLY A 65 1.37 2.87 -0.34
CA GLY A 65 2.02 1.87 -1.18
C GLY A 65 1.25 0.56 -1.19
N ILE A 66 1.66 -0.32 -2.08
CA ILE A 66 1.15 -1.67 -2.20
C ILE A 66 2.01 -2.56 -1.31
N ASP A 67 1.39 -3.30 -0.38
CA ASP A 67 2.08 -4.31 0.40
C ASP A 67 2.36 -5.54 -0.48
N ARG A 68 1.31 -6.12 -1.08
CA ARG A 68 1.44 -7.29 -1.97
C ARG A 68 0.19 -7.53 -2.79
N PHE A 69 0.34 -8.30 -3.85
CA PHE A 69 -0.76 -8.85 -4.63
C PHE A 69 -1.20 -10.20 -4.06
N VAL A 70 -2.50 -10.41 -3.96
CA VAL A 70 -3.13 -11.57 -3.32
C VAL A 70 -4.26 -12.16 -4.18
N GLY A 71 -4.79 -13.31 -3.76
CA GLY A 71 -5.82 -14.03 -4.51
C GLY A 71 -5.29 -14.68 -5.78
N PRO A 72 -6.13 -14.94 -6.78
CA PRO A 72 -5.72 -15.58 -8.03
C PRO A 72 -4.60 -14.80 -8.72
N GLY A 73 -3.46 -15.45 -8.93
CA GLY A 73 -2.26 -14.86 -9.55
C GLY A 73 -1.43 -13.96 -8.63
N GLY A 74 -1.76 -13.86 -7.36
CA GLY A 74 -0.94 -13.25 -6.31
C GLY A 74 -0.01 -14.27 -5.63
N ASP A 75 0.47 -13.92 -4.44
CA ASP A 75 1.41 -14.73 -3.66
C ASP A 75 0.80 -15.99 -2.99
N GLY A 76 -0.53 -16.16 -3.09
CA GLY A 76 -1.25 -17.27 -2.49
C GLY A 76 -1.41 -17.19 -0.96
N SER A 77 -0.94 -16.15 -0.32
CA SER A 77 -0.98 -15.98 1.15
C SER A 77 -2.37 -15.62 1.69
N PHE A 78 -3.26 -15.14 0.82
CA PHE A 78 -4.56 -14.62 1.21
C PHE A 78 -5.61 -14.85 0.12
N GLU A 79 -6.75 -15.42 0.50
CA GLU A 79 -7.91 -15.54 -0.38
C GLU A 79 -8.76 -14.27 -0.30
N THR A 80 -9.04 -13.67 -1.46
CA THR A 80 -9.89 -12.48 -1.51
C THR A 80 -11.36 -12.83 -1.25
N PRO A 81 -12.13 -11.96 -0.57
CA PRO A 81 -13.52 -12.27 -0.21
C PRO A 81 -14.42 -12.57 -1.43
N ASP A 82 -14.09 -12.00 -2.59
CA ASP A 82 -14.85 -12.14 -3.83
C ASP A 82 -14.18 -13.05 -4.87
N GLY A 83 -13.09 -13.73 -4.50
CA GLY A 83 -12.36 -14.68 -5.35
C GLY A 83 -11.65 -14.05 -6.55
N ARG A 84 -11.47 -12.74 -6.57
CA ARG A 84 -10.81 -12.01 -7.67
C ARG A 84 -9.37 -11.67 -7.33
N PRO A 85 -8.52 -11.35 -8.32
CA PRO A 85 -7.22 -10.76 -8.06
C PRO A 85 -7.33 -9.53 -7.15
N GLY A 86 -6.46 -9.43 -6.16
CA GLY A 86 -6.47 -8.37 -5.17
C GLY A 86 -5.08 -7.82 -4.86
N ALA A 87 -5.04 -6.64 -4.28
CA ALA A 87 -3.84 -6.03 -3.74
C ALA A 87 -4.13 -5.40 -2.38
N ILE A 88 -3.23 -5.61 -1.45
CA ILE A 88 -3.25 -4.97 -0.13
C ILE A 88 -2.56 -3.63 -0.25
N VAL A 89 -3.23 -2.57 0.18
CA VAL A 89 -2.76 -1.19 0.08
C VAL A 89 -2.80 -0.55 1.46
N GLN A 90 -1.74 0.14 1.84
CA GLN A 90 -1.66 0.88 3.08
C GLN A 90 -1.64 2.40 2.82
N PHE A 91 -2.26 3.15 3.74
CA PHE A 91 -2.26 4.62 3.76
C PHE A 91 -1.80 5.08 5.13
N HIS A 92 -0.76 5.90 5.18
CA HIS A 92 -0.13 6.38 6.40
C HIS A 92 -0.14 7.90 6.48
N VAL A 93 -0.36 8.43 7.69
CA VAL A 93 -0.13 9.84 8.02
C VAL A 93 0.68 9.95 9.31
N PRO A 94 1.55 10.98 9.46
CA PRO A 94 2.37 11.14 10.66
C PRO A 94 1.51 11.33 11.91
N ARG A 95 1.82 10.60 12.97
CA ARG A 95 1.09 10.69 14.24
C ARG A 95 1.24 12.05 14.92
N PHE A 96 2.32 12.75 14.69
CA PHE A 96 2.55 14.07 15.29
C PHE A 96 1.64 15.18 14.71
N ARG A 97 1.00 14.95 13.56
CA ARG A 97 0.00 15.88 13.04
C ARG A 97 -1.17 16.03 14.02
N LYS A 98 -1.57 17.27 14.30
CA LYS A 98 -2.73 17.55 15.16
C LYS A 98 -4.04 17.04 14.57
N ASP A 99 -4.16 17.09 13.25
CA ASP A 99 -5.35 16.68 12.46
C ASP A 99 -5.23 15.27 11.89
N ARG A 100 -4.32 14.42 12.39
CA ARG A 100 -3.93 13.11 11.82
C ARG A 100 -5.12 12.21 11.47
N VAL A 101 -6.13 12.10 12.36
CA VAL A 101 -7.31 11.26 12.12
C VAL A 101 -8.10 11.76 10.92
N ARG A 102 -8.35 13.07 10.86
CA ARG A 102 -9.05 13.70 9.73
C ARG A 102 -8.21 13.63 8.44
N ALA A 103 -6.90 13.76 8.54
CA ALA A 103 -6.00 13.68 7.41
C ALA A 103 -6.00 12.28 6.80
N LEU A 104 -5.92 11.22 7.63
CA LEU A 104 -6.00 9.84 7.16
C LEU A 104 -7.36 9.56 6.51
N GLU A 105 -8.46 9.93 7.17
CA GLU A 105 -9.80 9.74 6.61
C GLU A 105 -9.96 10.45 5.27
N LYS A 106 -9.46 11.70 5.16
CA LYS A 106 -9.51 12.46 3.92
C LYS A 106 -8.69 11.81 2.80
N ALA A 107 -7.48 11.38 3.09
CA ALA A 107 -6.61 10.71 2.13
C ALA A 107 -7.27 9.43 1.59
N MET A 108 -7.77 8.57 2.47
CA MET A 108 -8.49 7.36 2.09
C MET A 108 -9.74 7.68 1.27
N LEU A 109 -10.57 8.63 1.76
CA LEU A 109 -11.81 9.02 1.07
C LEU A 109 -11.52 9.47 -0.35
N THR A 110 -10.56 10.38 -0.54
CA THR A 110 -10.22 10.92 -1.85
C THR A 110 -9.69 9.83 -2.78
N ARG A 111 -8.76 9.03 -2.29
CA ARG A 111 -8.08 8.00 -3.10
C ARG A 111 -9.00 6.84 -3.45
N ILE A 112 -9.80 6.36 -2.52
CA ILE A 112 -10.74 5.27 -2.80
C ILE A 112 -11.88 5.76 -3.71
N SER A 113 -12.44 6.94 -3.48
CA SER A 113 -13.56 7.44 -4.30
C SER A 113 -13.12 7.86 -5.72
N GLN A 114 -11.91 8.40 -5.88
CA GLN A 114 -11.50 8.96 -7.17
C GLN A 114 -10.59 8.05 -8.00
N ASN A 115 -10.01 7.03 -7.38
CA ASN A 115 -9.11 6.13 -8.10
C ASN A 115 -9.59 4.67 -8.08
N VAL A 116 -10.16 4.20 -6.95
CA VAL A 116 -10.63 2.82 -6.86
C VAL A 116 -12.06 2.69 -7.38
N LEU A 117 -13.00 3.49 -6.88
CA LEU A 117 -14.40 3.46 -7.34
C LEU A 117 -14.50 3.75 -8.84
N THR A 118 -13.70 4.68 -9.35
CA THR A 118 -13.71 5.06 -10.77
C THR A 118 -13.03 4.03 -11.68
N CYS A 119 -12.29 3.08 -11.11
CA CYS A 119 -11.73 1.97 -11.87
C CYS A 119 -12.81 0.92 -12.17
N PRO A 120 -13.10 0.62 -13.44
CA PRO A 120 -14.08 -0.40 -13.77
C PRO A 120 -13.81 -1.73 -13.09
N THR A 121 -14.86 -2.34 -12.56
CA THR A 121 -14.84 -3.65 -11.88
C THR A 121 -14.20 -3.70 -10.49
N ALA A 122 -13.67 -2.61 -9.98
CA ALA A 122 -13.02 -2.62 -8.67
C ALA A 122 -14.01 -2.82 -7.50
N ALA A 123 -13.49 -3.33 -6.39
CA ALA A 123 -14.15 -3.35 -5.09
C ALA A 123 -13.12 -3.04 -3.99
N CYS A 124 -13.59 -2.63 -2.80
CA CYS A 124 -12.71 -2.25 -1.72
C CYS A 124 -13.19 -2.84 -0.38
N PHE A 125 -12.27 -3.52 0.31
CA PHE A 125 -12.53 -4.19 1.58
C PHE A 125 -11.61 -3.66 2.67
N ASN A 126 -12.12 -3.61 3.89
CA ASN A 126 -11.34 -3.31 5.08
C ASN A 126 -10.52 -4.52 5.52
N LEU A 127 -9.28 -4.31 5.90
CA LEU A 127 -8.42 -5.36 6.47
C LEU A 127 -8.13 -5.18 7.96
N LEU A 128 -8.38 -4.00 8.52
CA LEU A 128 -8.17 -3.75 9.95
C LEU A 128 -9.53 -3.72 10.69
N ASP A 129 -9.84 -4.79 11.41
CA ASP A 129 -11.00 -4.83 12.28
C ASP A 129 -10.65 -4.22 13.63
N THR A 130 -10.59 -2.90 13.67
CA THR A 130 -10.21 -2.11 14.86
C THR A 130 -11.32 -1.14 15.27
N ASP A 131 -11.33 -0.78 16.54
CA ASP A 131 -12.01 0.38 17.09
C ASP A 131 -10.92 1.32 17.63
N PRO A 132 -10.67 2.47 17.02
CA PRO A 132 -11.54 3.27 16.18
C PRO A 132 -11.56 2.91 14.68
N TYR A 133 -12.61 3.39 13.97
CA TYR A 133 -12.80 3.19 12.53
C TYR A 133 -13.46 4.42 11.86
N PHE A 134 -13.31 4.49 10.53
CA PHE A 134 -14.02 5.45 9.68
C PHE A 134 -15.29 4.84 9.09
N LYS A 135 -16.37 5.59 9.02
CA LYS A 135 -17.59 5.22 8.25
C LYS A 135 -17.42 5.57 6.77
N LEU A 136 -16.30 5.15 6.19
CA LEU A 136 -15.86 5.56 4.86
C LEU A 136 -16.80 5.07 3.77
N GLY A 137 -17.26 3.82 3.86
CA GLY A 137 -18.19 3.25 2.88
C GLY A 137 -19.46 4.07 2.73
N ARG A 138 -20.02 4.60 3.83
CA ARG A 138 -21.20 5.48 3.76
C ARG A 138 -20.90 6.79 3.01
N LYS A 139 -19.72 7.37 3.20
CA LYS A 139 -19.34 8.62 2.52
C LYS A 139 -19.15 8.39 1.02
N ILE A 140 -18.59 7.25 0.64
CA ILE A 140 -18.40 6.86 -0.74
C ILE A 140 -19.72 6.41 -1.39
N ALA A 141 -20.59 5.76 -0.62
CA ALA A 141 -21.90 5.35 -1.10
C ALA A 141 -22.74 6.51 -1.64
N TYR A 142 -22.50 7.74 -1.17
CA TYR A 142 -23.14 8.94 -1.68
C TYR A 142 -23.00 9.15 -3.21
N PHE A 143 -21.96 8.57 -3.82
CA PHE A 143 -21.80 8.56 -5.27
C PHE A 143 -22.83 7.65 -6.00
N GLY A 144 -23.61 6.85 -5.28
CA GLY A 144 -24.72 6.07 -5.84
C GLY A 144 -25.95 6.89 -6.15
N ASP A 145 -25.99 8.18 -5.76
CA ASP A 145 -27.02 9.16 -6.08
C ASP A 145 -28.44 8.72 -5.70
N GLY A 146 -28.55 8.03 -4.55
CA GLY A 146 -29.78 7.47 -4.01
C GLY A 146 -30.12 6.06 -4.48
N TYR A 147 -29.31 5.46 -5.33
CA TYR A 147 -29.47 4.07 -5.79
C TYR A 147 -28.55 3.09 -5.07
N GLU A 148 -27.67 3.60 -4.20
CA GLU A 148 -26.84 2.76 -3.34
C GLU A 148 -27.68 2.03 -2.31
N LYS A 149 -27.25 0.82 -1.95
CA LYS A 149 -27.91 -0.02 -0.95
C LYS A 149 -26.91 -0.79 -0.10
N VAL A 150 -27.35 -1.21 1.06
CA VAL A 150 -26.58 -2.12 1.90
C VAL A 150 -27.01 -3.54 1.63
N GLU A 151 -26.07 -4.41 1.32
CA GLU A 151 -26.32 -5.83 1.07
C GLU A 151 -25.29 -6.70 1.79
N GLN A 152 -25.67 -7.95 2.03
CA GLN A 152 -24.72 -9.01 2.41
C GLN A 152 -24.03 -9.52 1.15
N ARG A 153 -22.73 -9.28 1.05
CA ARG A 153 -21.88 -9.75 -0.06
C ARG A 153 -20.62 -10.39 0.52
N ASN A 154 -20.31 -11.61 0.04
CA ASN A 154 -19.09 -12.32 0.45
C ASN A 154 -18.93 -12.45 1.99
N GLY A 155 -20.03 -12.71 2.70
CA GLY A 155 -20.04 -12.80 4.15
C GLY A 155 -19.89 -11.47 4.91
N ARG A 156 -19.94 -10.33 4.22
CA ARG A 156 -19.74 -8.98 4.76
C ARG A 156 -20.94 -8.08 4.46
N GLU A 157 -21.24 -7.18 5.38
CA GLU A 157 -22.25 -6.15 5.13
C GLU A 157 -21.60 -4.96 4.40
N MET A 158 -21.93 -4.79 3.12
CA MET A 158 -21.27 -3.85 2.22
C MET A 158 -22.23 -2.82 1.65
N TRP A 159 -21.72 -1.66 1.30
CA TRP A 159 -22.39 -0.75 0.38
C TRP A 159 -22.19 -1.25 -1.05
N VAL A 160 -23.28 -1.27 -1.81
CA VAL A 160 -23.32 -1.59 -3.23
C VAL A 160 -23.80 -0.37 -3.99
N LEU A 161 -22.96 0.12 -4.87
CA LEU A 161 -23.22 1.32 -5.68
C LEU A 161 -23.37 0.87 -7.13
N PRO A 162 -24.50 1.19 -7.80
CA PRO A 162 -24.60 0.94 -9.23
C PRO A 162 -23.66 1.87 -10.00
N THR A 163 -23.02 1.32 -11.01
CA THR A 163 -22.20 2.04 -11.98
C THR A 163 -22.67 1.77 -13.39
N MET A 164 -22.23 2.55 -14.38
CA MET A 164 -22.63 2.34 -15.78
C MET A 164 -22.23 0.97 -16.32
N GLY A 165 -21.20 0.34 -15.79
CA GLY A 165 -20.69 -0.95 -16.24
C GLY A 165 -20.92 -2.10 -15.27
N GLY A 166 -21.67 -1.90 -14.19
CA GLY A 166 -21.88 -2.91 -13.16
C GLY A 166 -22.12 -2.33 -11.77
N GLU A 167 -21.43 -2.84 -10.79
CA GLU A 167 -21.54 -2.42 -9.41
C GLU A 167 -20.14 -2.18 -8.79
N PHE A 168 -20.03 -1.18 -7.94
CA PHE A 168 -18.91 -1.03 -7.02
C PHE A 168 -19.34 -1.46 -5.63
N THR A 169 -18.56 -2.30 -4.97
CA THR A 169 -18.83 -2.75 -3.60
C THR A 169 -17.74 -2.28 -2.65
N ILE A 170 -18.15 -1.84 -1.46
CA ILE A 170 -17.22 -1.32 -0.45
C ILE A 170 -17.71 -1.65 0.96
N ASP A 171 -16.78 -2.02 1.83
CA ASP A 171 -17.08 -2.23 3.25
C ASP A 171 -17.63 -0.97 3.91
N ARG A 172 -18.48 -1.13 4.90
CA ARG A 172 -19.11 -0.02 5.60
C ARG A 172 -18.14 0.76 6.47
N ARG A 173 -17.17 0.05 7.08
CA ARG A 173 -16.25 0.59 8.08
C ARG A 173 -14.82 0.24 7.68
N PHE A 174 -13.92 1.15 7.96
CA PHE A 174 -12.48 0.99 7.74
C PHE A 174 -11.75 1.31 9.03
N GLY A 175 -11.14 0.31 9.63
CA GLY A 175 -10.32 0.45 10.81
C GLY A 175 -9.03 1.20 10.53
N TYR A 176 -8.45 1.76 11.58
CA TYR A 176 -7.11 2.34 11.54
C TYR A 176 -6.41 2.14 12.89
N THR A 177 -5.09 2.11 12.86
CA THR A 177 -4.29 1.91 14.06
C THR A 177 -2.95 2.62 13.97
N GLU A 178 -2.11 2.49 15.00
CA GLU A 178 -0.76 3.03 15.00
C GLU A 178 0.18 2.13 14.19
N GLY A 179 1.11 2.74 13.47
CA GLY A 179 2.16 2.09 12.72
C GLY A 179 3.44 2.91 12.70
N ILE A 180 4.34 2.55 11.82
CA ILE A 180 5.62 3.23 11.59
C ILE A 180 5.65 3.72 10.14
N MET A 181 6.26 4.86 9.88
CA MET A 181 6.44 5.42 8.55
C MET A 181 7.74 6.20 8.44
N GLY A 182 8.14 6.56 7.23
CA GLY A 182 9.24 7.49 6.96
C GLY A 182 10.62 6.91 7.18
N GLY A 183 10.78 5.57 7.24
CA GLY A 183 12.09 4.94 7.27
C GLY A 183 12.82 5.11 5.94
N ASN A 184 14.12 5.43 5.98
CA ASN A 184 14.96 5.55 4.80
C ASN A 184 16.23 4.74 4.99
N LEU A 185 16.63 4.03 3.93
CA LEU A 185 17.94 3.41 3.80
C LEU A 185 18.70 4.17 2.72
N TRP A 186 19.97 4.48 2.96
CA TRP A 186 20.82 5.23 2.04
C TRP A 186 21.84 4.29 1.42
N PHE A 187 21.88 4.28 0.09
CA PHE A 187 22.82 3.47 -0.69
C PHE A 187 23.76 4.39 -1.43
N MET A 188 25.06 4.13 -1.29
CA MET A 188 26.12 4.81 -2.01
C MET A 188 26.99 3.78 -2.70
N GLY A 189 27.30 4.01 -3.97
CA GLY A 189 28.17 3.16 -4.78
C GLY A 189 29.33 3.95 -5.37
N GLN A 190 30.36 3.26 -5.86
CA GLN A 190 31.43 3.89 -6.61
C GLN A 190 30.96 4.38 -7.99
N THR A 191 29.88 3.78 -8.50
CA THR A 191 29.19 4.18 -9.72
C THR A 191 27.70 4.29 -9.46
N GLU A 192 26.97 4.98 -10.34
CA GLU A 192 25.52 5.08 -10.30
C GLU A 192 24.86 3.71 -10.38
N GLU A 193 25.35 2.85 -11.27
CA GLU A 193 24.84 1.49 -11.47
C GLU A 193 24.95 0.68 -10.18
N ALA A 194 26.10 0.69 -9.52
CA ALA A 194 26.30 -0.04 -8.25
C ALA A 194 25.38 0.47 -7.13
N ALA A 195 25.13 1.76 -7.08
CA ALA A 195 24.21 2.34 -6.11
C ALA A 195 22.75 1.93 -6.37
N ILE A 196 22.32 1.93 -7.64
CA ILE A 196 20.98 1.51 -8.07
C ILE A 196 20.79 0.02 -7.80
N GLU A 197 21.71 -0.84 -8.22
CA GLU A 197 21.64 -2.29 -7.97
C GLU A 197 21.49 -2.62 -6.48
N ALA A 198 22.27 -1.96 -5.61
CA ALA A 198 22.16 -2.13 -4.17
C ALA A 198 20.80 -1.69 -3.63
N ALA A 199 20.28 -0.55 -4.09
CA ALA A 199 18.99 -0.02 -3.68
C ALA A 199 17.82 -0.90 -4.16
N GLU A 200 17.87 -1.40 -5.39
CA GLU A 200 16.87 -2.32 -5.94
C GLU A 200 16.86 -3.66 -5.20
N ALA A 201 18.04 -4.22 -4.88
CA ALA A 201 18.13 -5.45 -4.10
C ALA A 201 17.51 -5.27 -2.70
N ALA A 202 17.72 -4.11 -2.07
CA ALA A 202 17.11 -3.80 -0.78
C ALA A 202 15.59 -3.57 -0.90
N ALA A 203 15.12 -2.89 -1.94
CA ALA A 203 13.69 -2.72 -2.20
C ALA A 203 12.98 -4.06 -2.37
N HIS A 204 13.57 -4.99 -3.14
CA HIS A 204 13.04 -6.35 -3.26
C HIS A 204 12.96 -7.10 -1.93
N ALA A 205 13.94 -6.92 -1.04
CA ALA A 205 13.90 -7.52 0.29
C ALA A 205 12.79 -6.93 1.17
N VAL A 206 12.54 -5.63 1.04
CA VAL A 206 11.42 -4.95 1.72
C VAL A 206 10.09 -5.46 1.18
N ASP A 207 9.92 -5.54 -0.15
CA ASP A 207 8.69 -6.01 -0.79
C ASP A 207 8.36 -7.47 -0.44
N ALA A 208 9.38 -8.28 -0.13
CA ALA A 208 9.20 -9.64 0.35
C ALA A 208 8.74 -9.72 1.83
N THR A 209 8.70 -8.59 2.55
CA THR A 209 8.35 -8.53 3.97
C THR A 209 6.88 -8.12 4.14
N PRO A 210 5.97 -9.02 4.54
CA PRO A 210 4.55 -8.69 4.69
C PRO A 210 4.31 -7.55 5.69
N GLY A 211 3.39 -6.65 5.34
CA GLY A 211 3.02 -5.52 6.18
C GLY A 211 3.95 -4.30 6.05
N VAL A 212 4.94 -4.37 5.16
CA VAL A 212 5.84 -3.25 4.85
C VAL A 212 5.58 -2.77 3.44
N ILE A 213 5.51 -1.47 3.25
CA ILE A 213 5.31 -0.86 1.93
C ILE A 213 6.49 0.02 1.55
N THR A 214 6.72 0.14 0.25
CA THR A 214 7.52 1.20 -0.35
C THR A 214 6.61 2.23 -1.01
N THR A 215 6.98 3.50 -1.00
CA THR A 215 6.11 4.59 -1.44
C THR A 215 6.56 5.26 -2.74
N PHE A 216 7.77 4.97 -3.20
CA PHE A 216 8.32 5.46 -4.46
C PHE A 216 8.20 4.38 -5.54
N PRO A 217 8.15 4.75 -6.83
CA PRO A 217 8.22 3.78 -7.92
C PRO A 217 9.45 2.87 -7.78
N GLY A 218 9.24 1.54 -7.78
CA GLY A 218 10.30 0.56 -7.57
C GLY A 218 10.92 0.58 -6.17
N GLY A 219 10.32 1.28 -5.20
CA GLY A 219 10.85 1.39 -3.83
C GLY A 219 12.08 2.28 -3.67
N VAL A 220 12.58 2.84 -4.76
CA VAL A 220 13.85 3.58 -4.80
C VAL A 220 13.61 5.05 -5.12
N ALA A 221 14.30 5.95 -4.44
CA ALA A 221 14.23 7.38 -4.70
C ALA A 221 15.63 7.99 -4.82
N ALA A 222 15.80 8.90 -5.79
CA ALA A 222 17.00 9.72 -5.84
C ALA A 222 17.01 10.71 -4.67
N SER A 223 18.08 10.76 -3.92
CA SER A 223 18.27 11.76 -2.87
C SER A 223 18.83 13.05 -3.47
N ALA A 224 18.03 14.10 -3.50
CA ALA A 224 18.44 15.39 -4.02
C ALA A 224 19.14 16.26 -2.97
N SER A 225 19.02 15.93 -1.70
CA SER A 225 19.48 16.80 -0.63
C SER A 225 20.72 16.27 0.05
N LYS A 226 21.67 17.15 0.27
CA LYS A 226 22.77 16.98 1.23
C LYS A 226 23.80 15.89 0.90
N ALA A 227 23.78 15.30 -0.30
CA ALA A 227 24.90 14.51 -0.74
C ALA A 227 26.13 15.43 -0.84
N GLY A 228 27.08 15.25 0.06
CA GLY A 228 28.31 16.04 0.10
C GLY A 228 28.24 17.37 0.86
N SER A 229 27.25 17.59 1.70
CA SER A 229 27.19 18.74 2.62
C SER A 229 27.68 18.39 4.01
#